data_933272947727e17ff0e208fd6281c8f5
#
_entry.id   933272947727e17ff0e208fd6281c8f5
#
_cell.length_a   1.000
_cell.length_b   1.000
_cell.length_c   1.000
_cell.angle_alpha   90.00
_cell.angle_beta   90.00
_cell.angle_gamma   90.00
#
_symmetry.space_group_name_H-M   'P 1'
#
loop_
_entity.id
_entity.type
_entity.pdbx_description
1 polymer ?
#
loop_
_entity_poly.entity_id
_entity_poly.type
_entity_poly.pdbx_seq_one_letter_code
_entity_poly.pdbx_strand_id
1 'polypeptide(L)'
;MGNYMPVKLGMCGFTIGAAAYVKRFPVVEVQQTFYDPPPLATIVRWRAQAPDDFEFTMKAWQVITHRGTSSTYRRMKRAFSEDERAQAGGFMLNHTTVAAWQTTLQAAGTLRATAILFQCPPSFKGTDENVVAMRSFFAAIERPSGIRFLWEPRGVTWPDETILAVCRDLALVHAVDPFVRPSVTPELLYWRLHGNKSAYASYSDDELRQITKWLPDDKAIDTYVMFNNIPRVADVKRFLELVGDAP
;
A
#
# COMPACT_ATOMS: atom_id res chain seq x y z
N MET A 1 -1.43 7.38 -30.06
CA MET A 1 -1.80 8.14 -28.85
C MET A 1 -2.38 7.11 -27.89
N GLY A 2 -1.62 6.67 -26.90
CA GLY A 2 -2.11 5.69 -25.93
C GLY A 2 -3.25 6.30 -25.10
N ASN A 3 -4.35 5.56 -24.98
CA ASN A 3 -5.42 5.92 -24.04
C ASN A 3 -4.83 5.95 -22.63
N TYR A 4 -4.50 7.12 -22.14
CA TYR A 4 -4.10 7.33 -20.75
C TYR A 4 -5.37 7.11 -19.90
N MET A 5 -5.56 5.89 -19.42
CA MET A 5 -6.60 5.64 -18.42
C MET A 5 -6.11 6.25 -17.10
N PRO A 6 -6.84 7.20 -16.52
CA PRO A 6 -6.44 7.85 -15.26
C PRO A 6 -6.49 6.87 -14.07
N VAL A 7 -7.06 5.69 -14.30
CA VAL A 7 -7.21 4.63 -13.29
C VAL A 7 -6.14 3.57 -13.51
N LYS A 8 -5.24 3.44 -12.55
CA LYS A 8 -4.21 2.41 -12.51
C LYS A 8 -4.73 1.19 -11.76
N LEU A 9 -5.12 0.18 -12.53
CA LEU A 9 -5.66 -1.06 -11.99
C LEU A 9 -4.56 -2.07 -11.74
N GLY A 10 -4.50 -2.61 -10.52
CA GLY A 10 -3.50 -3.59 -10.15
C GLY A 10 -3.94 -4.50 -8.99
N MET A 11 -3.01 -5.31 -8.52
CA MET A 11 -3.24 -6.22 -7.40
C MET A 11 -2.17 -6.06 -6.33
N CYS A 12 -2.54 -6.39 -5.11
CA CYS A 12 -1.63 -6.49 -3.98
C CYS A 12 -0.89 -7.84 -4.02
N GLY A 13 0.34 -7.78 -4.54
CA GLY A 13 1.21 -8.92 -4.79
C GLY A 13 1.08 -9.53 -6.18
N PHE A 14 2.16 -10.15 -6.62
CA PHE A 14 2.15 -10.93 -7.84
C PHE A 14 1.31 -12.20 -7.65
N THR A 15 0.26 -12.33 -8.44
CA THR A 15 -0.64 -13.51 -8.45
C THR A 15 -0.21 -14.56 -9.47
N ILE A 16 0.61 -14.14 -10.42
CA ILE A 16 1.28 -14.92 -11.45
C ILE A 16 2.75 -14.51 -11.50
N GLY A 17 3.58 -15.18 -12.26
CA GLY A 17 4.98 -14.80 -12.41
C GLY A 17 5.12 -13.32 -12.84
N ALA A 18 6.10 -12.61 -12.28
CA ALA A 18 6.26 -11.17 -12.49
C ALA A 18 6.30 -10.78 -13.97
N ALA A 19 7.05 -11.52 -14.80
CA ALA A 19 7.13 -11.26 -16.24
C ALA A 19 5.78 -11.38 -16.99
N ALA A 20 4.87 -12.21 -16.50
CA ALA A 20 3.52 -12.33 -17.07
C ALA A 20 2.58 -11.27 -16.54
N TYR A 21 2.79 -10.86 -15.27
CA TYR A 21 1.99 -9.82 -14.61
C TYR A 21 2.17 -8.45 -15.27
N VAL A 22 3.42 -8.02 -15.45
CA VAL A 22 3.76 -6.69 -16.01
C VAL A 22 3.28 -6.47 -17.46
N LYS A 23 2.93 -7.55 -18.16
CA LYS A 23 2.33 -7.49 -19.51
C LYS A 23 0.82 -7.24 -19.48
N ARG A 24 0.18 -7.39 -18.33
CA ARG A 24 -1.29 -7.37 -18.20
C ARG A 24 -1.80 -6.20 -17.38
N PHE A 25 -0.99 -5.70 -16.46
CA PHE A 25 -1.36 -4.66 -15.52
C PHE A 25 -0.32 -3.55 -15.52
N PRO A 26 -0.75 -2.29 -15.32
CA PRO A 26 0.18 -1.15 -15.29
C PRO A 26 0.89 -0.97 -13.94
N VAL A 27 0.40 -1.61 -12.88
CA VAL A 27 0.89 -1.41 -11.51
C VAL A 27 0.79 -2.68 -10.67
N VAL A 28 1.72 -2.85 -9.73
CA VAL A 28 1.66 -3.85 -8.66
C VAL A 28 2.01 -3.23 -7.31
N GLU A 29 1.31 -3.63 -6.23
CA GLU A 29 1.75 -3.35 -4.87
C GLU A 29 2.55 -4.54 -4.34
N VAL A 30 3.87 -4.39 -4.17
CA VAL A 30 4.73 -5.46 -3.67
C VAL A 30 4.46 -5.72 -2.19
N GLN A 31 4.00 -6.96 -1.87
CA GLN A 31 3.62 -7.36 -0.50
C GLN A 31 4.78 -8.00 0.28
N GLN A 32 5.71 -8.59 -0.42
CA GLN A 32 6.81 -9.34 0.20
C GLN A 32 7.69 -8.43 1.06
N THR A 33 7.89 -7.19 0.65
CA THR A 33 8.66 -6.17 1.38
C THR A 33 8.12 -5.90 2.79
N PHE A 34 6.83 -6.12 3.02
CA PHE A 34 6.21 -5.95 4.33
C PHE A 34 6.64 -7.02 5.34
N TYR A 35 6.63 -8.29 4.93
CA TYR A 35 6.91 -9.38 5.86
C TYR A 35 8.41 -9.55 6.10
N ASP A 36 9.15 -9.70 5.03
CA ASP A 36 10.60 -9.90 5.03
C ASP A 36 11.13 -9.43 3.68
N PRO A 37 11.77 -8.27 3.60
CA PRO A 37 12.24 -7.72 2.33
C PRO A 37 13.09 -8.75 1.57
N PRO A 38 12.73 -9.03 0.32
CA PRO A 38 13.45 -10.05 -0.45
C PRO A 38 14.89 -9.60 -0.73
N PRO A 39 15.80 -10.54 -1.04
CA PRO A 39 17.15 -10.20 -1.47
C PRO A 39 17.12 -9.23 -2.65
N LEU A 40 18.05 -8.27 -2.67
CA LEU A 40 18.12 -7.24 -3.72
C LEU A 40 18.16 -7.82 -5.13
N ALA A 41 18.85 -8.94 -5.34
CA ALA A 41 18.88 -9.63 -6.63
C ALA A 41 17.47 -10.03 -7.14
N THR A 42 16.54 -10.34 -6.22
CA THR A 42 15.15 -10.63 -6.58
C THR A 42 14.43 -9.34 -7.00
N ILE A 43 14.65 -8.25 -6.28
CA ILE A 43 14.04 -6.93 -6.57
C ILE A 43 14.56 -6.40 -7.91
N VAL A 44 15.87 -6.47 -8.16
CA VAL A 44 16.50 -6.13 -9.46
C VAL A 44 15.85 -6.90 -10.60
N ARG A 45 15.65 -8.22 -10.42
CA ARG A 45 15.02 -9.05 -11.44
C ARG A 45 13.58 -8.64 -11.72
N TRP A 46 12.79 -8.27 -10.69
CA TRP A 46 11.43 -7.78 -10.91
C TRP A 46 11.43 -6.49 -11.72
N ARG A 47 12.30 -5.52 -11.36
CA ARG A 47 12.39 -4.27 -12.11
C ARG A 47 12.82 -4.50 -13.56
N ALA A 48 13.81 -5.38 -13.78
CA ALA A 48 14.32 -5.69 -15.13
C ALA A 48 13.29 -6.41 -16.03
N GLN A 49 12.29 -7.07 -15.45
CA GLN A 49 11.21 -7.73 -16.20
C GLN A 49 10.07 -6.78 -16.56
N ALA A 50 10.02 -5.60 -15.98
CA ALA A 50 8.93 -4.65 -16.19
C ALA A 50 9.37 -3.53 -17.15
N PRO A 51 8.48 -3.07 -18.06
CA PRO A 51 8.73 -1.93 -18.90
C PRO A 51 8.94 -0.64 -18.08
N ASP A 52 9.46 0.41 -18.69
CA ASP A 52 9.83 1.63 -17.96
C ASP A 52 8.62 2.39 -17.39
N ASP A 53 7.48 2.32 -18.05
CA ASP A 53 6.19 2.90 -17.65
C ASP A 53 5.42 2.07 -16.62
N PHE A 54 5.89 0.85 -16.31
CA PHE A 54 5.27 0.01 -15.28
C PHE A 54 5.58 0.55 -13.89
N GLU A 55 4.54 0.70 -13.07
CA GLU A 55 4.68 1.23 -11.72
C GLU A 55 4.77 0.12 -10.67
N PHE A 56 5.73 0.29 -9.76
CA PHE A 56 5.79 -0.46 -8.53
C PHE A 56 5.39 0.45 -7.38
N THR A 57 4.37 0.06 -6.65
CA THR A 57 4.16 0.50 -5.29
C THR A 57 4.58 -0.63 -4.35
N MET A 58 4.89 -0.33 -3.10
CA MET A 58 5.35 -1.35 -2.17
C MET A 58 4.93 -1.05 -0.74
N LYS A 59 4.85 -2.08 0.08
CA LYS A 59 4.64 -1.87 1.52
C LYS A 59 5.98 -1.63 2.22
N ALA A 60 6.00 -0.66 3.13
CA ALA A 60 7.08 -0.52 4.09
C ALA A 60 7.21 -1.79 4.95
N TRP A 61 8.43 -2.09 5.40
CA TRP A 61 8.68 -3.26 6.25
C TRP A 61 7.89 -3.15 7.56
N GLN A 62 7.22 -4.25 7.95
CA GLN A 62 6.35 -4.30 9.15
C GLN A 62 7.04 -3.83 10.44
N VAL A 63 8.35 -3.89 10.50
CA VAL A 63 9.17 -3.45 11.64
C VAL A 63 8.93 -1.97 11.97
N ILE A 64 8.48 -1.16 11.02
CA ILE A 64 8.15 0.26 11.23
C ILE A 64 6.78 0.42 11.89
N THR A 65 5.78 -0.37 11.50
CA THR A 65 4.37 -0.15 11.84
C THR A 65 3.82 -1.15 12.87
N HIS A 66 4.27 -2.40 12.84
CA HIS A 66 3.72 -3.50 13.64
C HIS A 66 4.65 -3.82 14.82
N ARG A 67 4.12 -3.87 16.04
CA ARG A 67 4.86 -4.29 17.24
C ARG A 67 5.42 -5.70 17.04
N GLY A 68 6.59 -5.97 17.62
CA GLY A 68 7.27 -7.26 17.48
C GLY A 68 6.49 -8.47 18.02
N THR A 69 5.40 -8.22 18.76
CA THR A 69 4.43 -9.23 19.22
C THR A 69 3.36 -9.57 18.17
N SER A 70 3.31 -8.84 17.06
CA SER A 70 2.32 -9.11 16.00
C SER A 70 2.51 -10.50 15.39
N SER A 71 1.40 -11.19 15.11
CA SER A 71 1.42 -12.49 14.44
C SER A 71 2.03 -12.46 13.04
N THR A 72 2.11 -11.29 12.42
CA THR A 72 2.71 -11.11 11.10
C THR A 72 4.20 -11.42 11.08
N TYR A 73 4.89 -11.34 12.23
CA TYR A 73 6.30 -11.69 12.36
C TYR A 73 6.58 -13.20 12.17
N ARG A 74 5.57 -14.06 12.29
CA ARG A 74 5.69 -15.50 11.97
C ARG A 74 6.08 -15.76 10.50
N ARG A 75 5.81 -14.79 9.62
CA ARG A 75 6.13 -14.86 8.18
C ARG A 75 7.52 -14.30 7.86
N MET A 76 8.22 -13.76 8.84
CA MET A 76 9.57 -13.25 8.68
C MET A 76 10.57 -14.38 8.84
N LYS A 77 11.53 -14.49 7.92
CA LYS A 77 12.58 -15.51 7.94
C LYS A 77 13.77 -15.06 8.76
N ARG A 78 14.07 -13.76 8.76
CA ARG A 78 15.12 -13.16 9.56
C ARG A 78 14.79 -13.30 11.03
N ALA A 79 15.77 -13.81 11.82
CA ALA A 79 15.67 -13.80 13.27
C ALA A 79 15.82 -12.37 13.81
N PHE A 80 14.98 -12.03 14.77
CA PHE A 80 15.05 -10.80 15.55
C PHE A 80 15.35 -11.15 17.00
N SER A 81 16.30 -10.44 17.62
CA SER A 81 16.52 -10.54 19.05
C SER A 81 15.32 -10.04 19.85
N GLU A 82 15.27 -10.30 21.13
CA GLU A 82 14.21 -9.78 22.02
C GLU A 82 14.22 -8.25 22.02
N ASP A 83 15.39 -7.62 22.05
CA ASP A 83 15.54 -6.17 22.00
C ASP A 83 15.02 -5.58 20.69
N GLU A 84 15.35 -6.16 19.53
CA GLU A 84 14.82 -5.72 18.25
C GLU A 84 13.29 -5.85 18.20
N ARG A 85 12.74 -6.93 18.78
CA ARG A 85 11.28 -7.12 18.88
C ARG A 85 10.64 -6.07 19.78
N ALA A 86 11.24 -5.75 20.91
CA ALA A 86 10.74 -4.74 21.85
C ALA A 86 10.74 -3.34 21.20
N GLN A 87 11.73 -3.05 20.36
CA GLN A 87 11.89 -1.77 19.67
C GLN A 87 11.08 -1.64 18.37
N ALA A 88 10.47 -2.73 17.87
CA ALA A 88 9.76 -2.73 16.61
C ALA A 88 8.34 -2.12 16.70
N GLY A 89 7.96 -1.46 15.64
CA GLY A 89 6.58 -1.03 15.36
C GLY A 89 6.14 0.27 16.02
N GLY A 90 4.93 0.69 15.66
CA GLY A 90 4.30 1.88 16.22
C GLY A 90 5.00 3.20 15.88
N PHE A 91 5.77 3.22 14.79
CA PHE A 91 6.58 4.37 14.39
C PHE A 91 7.54 4.87 15.49
N MET A 92 7.96 3.99 16.39
CA MET A 92 8.96 4.36 17.40
C MET A 92 10.24 4.81 16.70
N LEU A 93 10.74 5.99 17.05
CA LEU A 93 12.00 6.47 16.51
C LEU A 93 13.16 5.88 17.31
N ASN A 94 13.76 4.82 16.78
CA ASN A 94 14.90 4.13 17.36
C ASN A 94 15.74 3.44 16.28
N HIS A 95 16.86 2.83 16.66
CA HIS A 95 17.79 2.17 15.73
C HIS A 95 17.10 1.09 14.88
N THR A 96 16.23 0.26 15.47
CA THR A 96 15.56 -0.84 14.79
C THR A 96 14.61 -0.36 13.67
N THR A 97 13.79 0.64 13.96
CA THR A 97 12.84 1.19 12.97
C THR A 97 13.53 2.05 11.91
N VAL A 98 14.61 2.76 12.27
CA VAL A 98 15.44 3.51 11.32
C VAL A 98 16.18 2.55 10.37
N ALA A 99 16.75 1.45 10.88
CA ALA A 99 17.38 0.43 10.05
C ALA A 99 16.33 -0.25 9.10
N ALA A 100 15.12 -0.48 9.60
CA ALA A 100 14.02 -0.99 8.78
C ALA A 100 13.62 0.02 7.67
N TRP A 101 13.67 1.32 7.97
CA TRP A 101 13.44 2.34 6.96
C TRP A 101 14.53 2.33 5.89
N GLN A 102 15.80 2.25 6.25
CA GLN A 102 16.91 2.17 5.27
C GLN A 102 16.76 0.94 4.36
N THR A 103 16.37 -0.20 4.91
CA THR A 103 16.07 -1.41 4.13
C THR A 103 14.89 -1.18 3.18
N THR A 104 13.84 -0.49 3.64
CA THR A 104 12.69 -0.13 2.81
C THR A 104 13.09 0.81 1.67
N LEU A 105 13.91 1.83 1.96
CA LEU A 105 14.42 2.77 0.95
C LEU A 105 15.26 2.08 -0.12
N GLN A 106 16.15 1.18 0.29
CA GLN A 106 16.98 0.43 -0.65
C GLN A 106 16.12 -0.39 -1.61
N ALA A 107 15.08 -1.06 -1.08
CA ALA A 107 14.12 -1.80 -1.90
C ALA A 107 13.33 -0.87 -2.85
N ALA A 108 12.87 0.27 -2.34
CA ALA A 108 12.11 1.25 -3.11
C ALA A 108 12.94 1.84 -4.26
N GLY A 109 14.19 2.25 -4.00
CA GLY A 109 15.09 2.75 -5.01
C GLY A 109 15.42 1.70 -6.08
N THR A 110 15.66 0.45 -5.67
CA THR A 110 15.92 -0.66 -6.60
C THR A 110 14.72 -0.98 -7.50
N LEU A 111 13.50 -0.92 -6.96
CA LEU A 111 12.26 -1.08 -7.74
C LEU A 111 11.95 0.14 -8.62
N ARG A 112 12.54 1.30 -8.35
CA ARG A 112 12.05 2.60 -8.81
C ARG A 112 10.58 2.77 -8.41
N ALA A 113 10.27 2.49 -7.13
CA ALA A 113 8.90 2.52 -6.63
C ALA A 113 8.36 3.96 -6.65
N THR A 114 7.10 4.12 -7.06
CA THR A 114 6.42 5.41 -7.10
C THR A 114 5.68 5.73 -5.79
N ALA A 115 5.43 4.70 -4.97
CA ALA A 115 4.79 4.88 -3.66
C ALA A 115 5.21 3.82 -2.63
N ILE A 116 5.25 4.23 -1.36
CA ILE A 116 5.50 3.35 -0.21
C ILE A 116 4.31 3.42 0.74
N LEU A 117 3.69 2.27 1.02
CA LEU A 117 2.53 2.15 1.89
C LEU A 117 2.94 1.78 3.32
N PHE A 118 2.61 2.61 4.27
CA PHE A 118 2.68 2.36 5.71
C PHE A 118 1.31 1.86 6.19
N GLN A 119 1.09 0.54 6.13
CA GLN A 119 -0.13 -0.05 6.67
C GLN A 119 0.01 -0.27 8.18
N CYS A 120 -0.93 0.22 8.97
CA CYS A 120 -0.99 0.00 10.41
C CYS A 120 -1.88 -1.20 10.77
N PRO A 121 -1.61 -1.90 11.88
CA PRO A 121 -2.55 -2.86 12.44
C PRO A 121 -3.71 -2.14 13.17
N PRO A 122 -4.87 -2.80 13.39
CA PRO A 122 -5.97 -2.21 14.18
C PRO A 122 -5.59 -1.88 15.64
N SER A 123 -4.52 -2.49 16.16
CA SER A 123 -3.98 -2.21 17.49
C SER A 123 -3.22 -0.88 17.57
N PHE A 124 -2.83 -0.29 16.44
CA PHE A 124 -2.26 1.06 16.36
C PHE A 124 -3.40 2.07 16.34
N LYS A 125 -3.81 2.52 17.53
CA LYS A 125 -4.99 3.35 17.74
C LYS A 125 -4.74 4.83 17.45
N GLY A 126 -5.82 5.60 17.17
CA GLY A 126 -5.79 7.04 16.94
C GLY A 126 -5.66 7.81 18.27
N THR A 127 -4.53 7.69 18.95
CA THR A 127 -4.21 8.42 20.19
C THR A 127 -3.17 9.49 19.92
N ASP A 128 -3.11 10.51 20.77
CA ASP A 128 -2.14 11.61 20.64
C ASP A 128 -0.70 11.08 20.68
N GLU A 129 -0.41 10.07 21.51
CA GLU A 129 0.91 9.47 21.60
C GLU A 129 1.33 8.82 20.26
N ASN A 130 0.40 8.13 19.60
CA ASN A 130 0.67 7.51 18.32
C ASN A 130 0.82 8.56 17.20
N VAL A 131 0.06 9.65 17.24
CA VAL A 131 0.24 10.77 16.31
C VAL A 131 1.60 11.44 16.52
N VAL A 132 2.02 11.66 17.77
CA VAL A 132 3.36 12.19 18.11
C VAL A 132 4.46 11.25 17.63
N ALA A 133 4.32 9.94 17.83
CA ALA A 133 5.28 8.94 17.33
C ALA A 133 5.41 9.00 15.80
N MET A 134 4.29 9.08 15.06
CA MET A 134 4.31 9.27 13.61
C MET A 134 5.04 10.55 13.21
N ARG A 135 4.72 11.68 13.84
CA ARG A 135 5.38 12.97 13.55
C ARG A 135 6.88 12.90 13.76
N SER A 136 7.32 12.33 14.87
CA SER A 136 8.75 12.17 15.18
C SER A 136 9.45 11.28 14.16
N PHE A 137 8.83 10.15 13.79
CA PHE A 137 9.39 9.22 12.82
C PHE A 137 9.50 9.85 11.43
N PHE A 138 8.41 10.43 10.90
CA PHE A 138 8.41 11.03 9.56
C PHE A 138 9.26 12.29 9.43
N ALA A 139 9.50 13.01 10.53
CA ALA A 139 10.43 14.14 10.57
C ALA A 139 11.91 13.71 10.53
N ALA A 140 12.23 12.51 11.05
CA ALA A 140 13.59 12.01 11.16
C ALA A 140 14.07 11.19 9.96
N ILE A 141 13.13 10.66 9.15
CA ILE A 141 13.49 9.79 8.04
C ILE A 141 13.71 10.56 6.74
N GLU A 142 14.60 10.04 5.89
CA GLU A 142 14.77 10.53 4.52
C GLU A 142 13.49 10.30 3.71
N ARG A 143 13.12 11.30 2.90
CA ARG A 143 11.97 11.26 1.99
C ARG A 143 12.44 11.53 0.57
N PRO A 144 12.73 10.49 -0.23
CA PRO A 144 13.16 10.65 -1.61
C PRO A 144 12.13 11.39 -2.44
N SER A 145 12.58 12.31 -3.29
CA SER A 145 11.71 12.98 -4.25
C SER A 145 11.10 11.96 -5.22
N GLY A 146 9.85 12.20 -5.63
CA GLY A 146 9.15 11.35 -6.59
C GLY A 146 8.53 10.08 -5.99
N ILE A 147 8.70 9.81 -4.69
CA ILE A 147 8.03 8.69 -3.99
C ILE A 147 6.91 9.24 -3.11
N ARG A 148 5.68 8.83 -3.37
CA ARG A 148 4.53 9.16 -2.54
C ARG A 148 4.49 8.26 -1.30
N PHE A 149 4.21 8.84 -0.14
CA PHE A 149 4.01 8.07 1.09
C PHE A 149 2.51 7.88 1.31
N LEU A 150 2.11 6.62 1.36
CA LEU A 150 0.73 6.22 1.58
C LEU A 150 0.58 5.73 3.02
N TRP A 151 -0.52 6.08 3.67
CA TRP A 151 -0.82 5.60 5.01
C TRP A 151 -2.20 4.96 5.06
N GLU A 152 -2.27 3.73 5.56
CA GLU A 152 -3.50 2.99 5.78
C GLU A 152 -3.72 2.78 7.29
N PRO A 153 -4.44 3.70 7.97
CA PRO A 153 -4.93 3.45 9.32
C PRO A 153 -5.96 2.33 9.30
N ARG A 154 -5.93 1.46 10.30
CA ARG A 154 -6.91 0.39 10.45
C ARG A 154 -7.61 0.46 11.79
N GLY A 155 -8.83 -0.09 11.84
CA GLY A 155 -9.67 -0.06 13.03
C GLY A 155 -10.53 1.20 13.11
N VAL A 156 -11.39 1.24 14.13
CA VAL A 156 -12.44 2.26 14.30
C VAL A 156 -12.00 3.47 15.12
N THR A 157 -10.75 3.49 15.58
CA THR A 157 -10.27 4.52 16.52
C THR A 157 -9.66 5.75 15.84
N TRP A 158 -9.67 5.80 14.52
CA TRP A 158 -9.16 6.91 13.73
C TRP A 158 -10.31 7.72 13.14
N PRO A 159 -10.69 8.87 13.73
CA PRO A 159 -11.66 9.80 13.13
C PRO A 159 -11.12 10.38 11.82
N ASP A 160 -12.01 10.69 10.87
CA ASP A 160 -11.62 11.21 9.56
C ASP A 160 -10.89 12.55 9.66
N GLU A 161 -11.29 13.43 10.60
CA GLU A 161 -10.60 14.69 10.87
C GLU A 161 -9.16 14.48 11.36
N THR A 162 -8.91 13.45 12.19
CA THR A 162 -7.56 13.11 12.65
C THR A 162 -6.73 12.54 11.50
N ILE A 163 -7.32 11.65 10.68
CA ILE A 163 -6.63 11.12 9.49
C ILE A 163 -6.26 12.25 8.54
N LEU A 164 -7.19 13.17 8.26
CA LEU A 164 -6.94 14.32 7.40
C LEU A 164 -5.81 15.21 7.96
N ALA A 165 -5.85 15.53 9.25
CA ALA A 165 -4.81 16.34 9.89
C ALA A 165 -3.44 15.68 9.79
N VAL A 166 -3.33 14.38 10.10
CA VAL A 166 -2.07 13.61 10.01
C VAL A 166 -1.58 13.54 8.57
N CYS A 167 -2.46 13.26 7.61
CA CYS A 167 -2.09 13.20 6.18
C CYS A 167 -1.55 14.54 5.69
N ARG A 168 -2.24 15.65 6.01
CA ARG A 168 -1.80 16.99 5.65
C ARG A 168 -0.45 17.36 6.29
N ASP A 169 -0.32 17.18 7.60
CA ASP A 169 0.86 17.60 8.37
C ASP A 169 2.11 16.79 7.99
N LEU A 170 1.92 15.53 7.58
CA LEU A 170 3.01 14.62 7.23
C LEU A 170 3.13 14.37 5.72
N ALA A 171 2.38 15.10 4.89
CA ALA A 171 2.32 14.91 3.44
C ALA A 171 2.13 13.42 3.06
N LEU A 172 1.12 12.78 3.64
CA LEU A 172 0.73 11.39 3.39
C LEU A 172 -0.54 11.34 2.55
N VAL A 173 -0.68 10.31 1.73
CA VAL A 173 -1.92 10.00 1.03
C VAL A 173 -2.68 8.93 1.81
N HIS A 174 -3.97 9.12 2.01
CA HIS A 174 -4.84 8.15 2.69
C HIS A 174 -5.11 6.95 1.79
N ALA A 175 -4.45 5.83 2.06
CA ALA A 175 -4.79 4.54 1.45
C ALA A 175 -5.96 3.90 2.20
N VAL A 176 -7.02 3.53 1.48
CA VAL A 176 -8.28 3.12 2.10
C VAL A 176 -9.03 2.09 1.26
N ASP A 177 -9.88 1.29 1.89
CA ASP A 177 -10.93 0.52 1.22
C ASP A 177 -12.17 1.41 1.11
N PRO A 178 -12.62 1.78 -0.12
CA PRO A 178 -13.76 2.68 -0.31
C PRO A 178 -15.09 2.09 0.19
N PHE A 179 -15.18 0.77 0.37
CA PHE A 179 -16.34 0.15 1.03
C PHE A 179 -16.37 0.37 2.54
N VAL A 180 -15.25 0.77 3.15
CA VAL A 180 -15.16 1.07 4.59
C VAL A 180 -15.38 2.54 4.87
N ARG A 181 -14.73 3.42 4.09
CA ARG A 181 -14.87 4.88 4.20
C ARG A 181 -14.33 5.59 2.94
N PRO A 182 -14.73 6.84 2.66
CA PRO A 182 -14.12 7.64 1.61
C PRO A 182 -12.67 8.00 1.95
N SER A 183 -11.86 8.31 0.92
CA SER A 183 -10.53 8.91 1.13
C SER A 183 -10.68 10.35 1.63
N VAL A 184 -9.82 10.75 2.58
CA VAL A 184 -9.72 12.15 3.04
C VAL A 184 -8.68 12.96 2.26
N THR A 185 -7.98 12.35 1.30
CA THR A 185 -6.99 12.99 0.41
C THR A 185 -7.44 12.80 -1.05
N PRO A 186 -8.42 13.59 -1.53
CA PRO A 186 -9.07 13.36 -2.82
C PRO A 186 -8.20 13.69 -4.03
N GLU A 187 -7.07 14.38 -3.84
CA GLU A 187 -6.11 14.76 -4.88
C GLU A 187 -5.33 13.57 -5.45
N LEU A 188 -5.29 12.46 -4.74
CA LEU A 188 -4.81 11.16 -5.17
C LEU A 188 -5.58 10.06 -4.45
N LEU A 189 -6.17 9.14 -5.19
CA LEU A 189 -6.92 8.03 -4.63
C LEU A 189 -6.08 6.74 -4.67
N TYR A 190 -5.87 6.12 -3.51
CA TYR A 190 -5.22 4.82 -3.41
C TYR A 190 -6.14 3.83 -2.70
N TRP A 191 -6.94 3.12 -3.49
CA TRP A 191 -7.94 2.18 -2.99
C TRP A 191 -7.37 0.77 -2.88
N ARG A 192 -7.57 0.15 -1.73
CA ARG A 192 -7.16 -1.24 -1.46
C ARG A 192 -8.38 -2.09 -1.13
N LEU A 193 -8.82 -2.86 -2.12
CA LEU A 193 -10.06 -3.63 -2.08
C LEU A 193 -9.84 -4.97 -1.36
N HIS A 194 -10.25 -5.06 -0.09
CA HIS A 194 -10.00 -6.23 0.77
C HIS A 194 -11.07 -7.31 0.71
N GLY A 195 -12.14 -7.10 -0.07
CA GLY A 195 -13.34 -7.94 -0.08
C GLY A 195 -14.40 -7.41 0.91
N ASN A 196 -15.58 -7.07 0.39
CA ASN A 196 -16.60 -6.35 1.18
C ASN A 196 -17.13 -7.15 2.39
N LYS A 197 -17.25 -8.47 2.26
CA LYS A 197 -17.73 -9.35 3.35
C LYS A 197 -16.58 -10.03 4.10
N SER A 198 -15.54 -10.39 3.39
CA SER A 198 -14.30 -10.98 3.91
C SER A 198 -13.23 -11.01 2.84
N ALA A 199 -11.97 -11.20 3.24
CA ALA A 199 -10.86 -11.37 2.29
C ALA A 199 -11.04 -12.58 1.34
N TYR A 200 -11.89 -13.55 1.68
CA TYR A 200 -12.17 -14.73 0.86
C TYR A 200 -13.31 -14.53 -0.13
N ALA A 201 -14.11 -13.47 0.02
CA ALA A 201 -15.25 -13.20 -0.83
C ALA A 201 -14.84 -12.53 -2.14
N SER A 202 -15.44 -12.98 -3.27
CA SER A 202 -15.45 -12.22 -4.52
C SER A 202 -16.40 -11.04 -4.40
N TYR A 203 -16.08 -9.97 -5.10
CA TYR A 203 -17.02 -8.87 -5.31
C TYR A 203 -18.15 -9.32 -6.24
N SER A 204 -19.39 -8.93 -5.94
CA SER A 204 -20.51 -9.05 -6.88
C SER A 204 -20.36 -8.05 -8.03
N ASP A 205 -21.09 -8.27 -9.12
CA ASP A 205 -21.08 -7.32 -10.24
C ASP A 205 -21.60 -5.94 -9.84
N ASP A 206 -22.57 -5.87 -8.91
CA ASP A 206 -23.08 -4.60 -8.41
C ASP A 206 -22.04 -3.87 -7.55
N GLU A 207 -21.26 -4.59 -6.73
CA GLU A 207 -20.14 -4.01 -5.99
C GLU A 207 -19.04 -3.52 -6.93
N LEU A 208 -18.72 -4.26 -7.99
CA LEU A 208 -17.75 -3.81 -9.00
C LEU A 208 -18.29 -2.58 -9.76
N ARG A 209 -19.56 -2.54 -10.15
CA ARG A 209 -20.20 -1.34 -10.72
C ARG A 209 -20.24 -0.17 -9.74
N GLN A 210 -20.35 -0.44 -8.44
CA GLN A 210 -20.28 0.63 -7.43
C GLN A 210 -18.90 1.27 -7.38
N ILE A 211 -17.82 0.47 -7.49
CA ILE A 211 -16.45 1.00 -7.58
C ILE A 211 -16.31 1.93 -8.79
N THR A 212 -16.87 1.56 -9.97
CA THR A 212 -16.80 2.43 -11.16
C THR A 212 -17.52 3.76 -10.97
N LYS A 213 -18.64 3.77 -10.23
CA LYS A 213 -19.38 5.01 -9.90
C LYS A 213 -18.66 5.93 -8.93
N TRP A 214 -17.74 5.39 -8.13
CA TRP A 214 -16.93 6.18 -7.19
C TRP A 214 -15.66 6.75 -7.82
N LEU A 215 -15.30 6.28 -9.02
CA LEU A 215 -14.15 6.83 -9.73
C LEU A 215 -14.39 8.34 -9.99
N PRO A 216 -13.36 9.18 -9.84
CA PRO A 216 -13.51 10.61 -10.06
C PRO A 216 -13.77 10.90 -11.56
N ASP A 217 -14.65 11.85 -11.82
CA ASP A 217 -14.87 12.39 -13.18
C ASP A 217 -13.66 13.16 -13.69
N ASP A 218 -12.90 13.78 -12.77
CA ASP A 218 -11.67 14.50 -13.09
C ASP A 218 -10.53 13.51 -13.39
N LYS A 219 -10.19 13.43 -14.66
CA LYS A 219 -9.08 12.56 -15.15
C LYS A 219 -7.69 13.03 -14.73
N ALA A 220 -7.56 14.19 -14.10
CA ALA A 220 -6.29 14.65 -13.54
C ALA A 220 -5.97 13.99 -12.18
N ILE A 221 -6.96 13.35 -11.53
CA ILE A 221 -6.78 12.68 -10.25
C ILE A 221 -6.19 11.28 -10.47
N ASP A 222 -4.92 11.10 -10.11
CA ASP A 222 -4.28 9.78 -10.10
C ASP A 222 -5.08 8.83 -9.20
N THR A 223 -5.62 7.77 -9.78
CA THR A 223 -6.44 6.79 -9.04
C THR A 223 -5.87 5.39 -9.17
N TYR A 224 -5.53 4.79 -8.04
CA TYR A 224 -5.07 3.41 -7.95
C TYR A 224 -6.19 2.54 -7.38
N VAL A 225 -6.56 1.47 -8.11
CA VAL A 225 -7.52 0.46 -7.66
C VAL A 225 -6.77 -0.86 -7.50
N MET A 226 -6.43 -1.19 -6.25
CA MET A 226 -5.56 -2.31 -5.89
C MET A 226 -6.36 -3.43 -5.25
N PHE A 227 -6.64 -4.49 -6.00
CA PHE A 227 -7.36 -5.66 -5.47
C PHE A 227 -6.48 -6.47 -4.52
N ASN A 228 -6.98 -6.67 -3.29
CA ASN A 228 -6.25 -7.32 -2.19
C ASN A 228 -7.00 -8.53 -1.57
N ASN A 229 -8.20 -8.82 -2.03
CA ASN A 229 -8.94 -10.03 -1.64
C ASN A 229 -8.30 -11.29 -2.26
N ILE A 230 -8.67 -12.47 -1.77
CA ILE A 230 -8.07 -13.74 -2.26
C ILE A 230 -8.47 -14.02 -3.71
N PRO A 231 -9.76 -13.92 -4.12
CA PRO A 231 -10.18 -14.17 -5.51
C PRO A 231 -9.89 -13.00 -6.48
N ARG A 232 -8.97 -12.08 -6.12
CA ARG A 232 -8.67 -10.84 -6.85
C ARG A 232 -8.40 -11.00 -8.36
N VAL A 233 -7.85 -12.14 -8.80
CA VAL A 233 -7.59 -12.37 -10.24
C VAL A 233 -8.89 -12.44 -11.04
N ALA A 234 -9.89 -13.14 -10.50
CA ALA A 234 -11.22 -13.23 -11.13
C ALA A 234 -11.94 -11.87 -11.08
N ASP A 235 -11.87 -11.20 -9.91
CA ASP A 235 -12.55 -9.91 -9.72
C ASP A 235 -11.95 -8.80 -10.60
N VAL A 236 -10.62 -8.74 -10.72
CA VAL A 236 -9.95 -7.77 -11.63
C VAL A 236 -10.36 -8.00 -13.08
N LYS A 237 -10.47 -9.27 -13.51
CA LYS A 237 -10.89 -9.59 -14.89
C LYS A 237 -12.30 -9.07 -15.16
N ARG A 238 -13.25 -9.34 -14.25
CA ARG A 238 -14.62 -8.85 -14.35
C ARG A 238 -14.71 -7.32 -14.27
N PHE A 239 -13.89 -6.70 -13.41
CA PHE A 239 -13.83 -5.24 -13.32
C PHE A 239 -13.33 -4.61 -14.63
N LEU A 240 -12.32 -5.19 -15.29
CA LEU A 240 -11.83 -4.74 -16.59
C LEU A 240 -12.91 -4.82 -17.67
N GLU A 241 -13.70 -5.88 -17.68
CA GLU A 241 -14.83 -6.02 -18.59
C GLU A 241 -15.85 -4.89 -18.38
N LEU A 242 -16.20 -4.59 -17.12
CA LEU A 242 -17.14 -3.52 -16.78
C LEU A 242 -16.63 -2.10 -17.11
N VAL A 243 -15.32 -1.84 -16.94
CA VAL A 243 -14.72 -0.53 -17.27
C VAL A 243 -14.48 -0.39 -18.78
N GLY A 244 -14.20 -1.50 -19.48
CA GLY A 244 -14.05 -1.52 -20.95
C GLY A 244 -15.36 -1.32 -21.71
N ASP A 245 -16.48 -1.67 -21.09
CA ASP A 245 -17.84 -1.49 -21.63
C ASP A 245 -18.48 -0.14 -21.24
N ALA A 246 -17.77 0.70 -20.45
CA ALA A 246 -18.27 2.04 -20.12
C ALA A 246 -18.14 2.96 -21.36
N PRO A 247 -19.22 3.70 -21.74
CA PRO A 247 -19.29 4.52 -22.94
C PRO A 247 -18.32 5.71 -22.96
#